data_8d568d60a4547d3e05f70802ba782620
#
_entry.id   8d568d60a4547d3e05f70802ba782620
#
_cell.length_a   1.000
_cell.length_b   1.000
_cell.length_c   1.000
_cell.angle_alpha   90.00
_cell.angle_beta   90.00
_cell.angle_gamma   90.00
#
_symmetry.space_group_name_H-M   'P 1'
#
loop_
_entity.id
_entity.type
_entity.pdbx_description
1 polymer ?
#
loop_
_entity_poly.entity_id
_entity_poly.type
_entity_poly.pdbx_seq_one_letter_code
_entity_poly.pdbx_strand_id
1 'polypeptide(L)'
;SRRLPGYAPSGKILTPIPVFRWARGQRLSQNLLSLQLPLYEQIMEKAPSSLHTLIASGDVYIRAGQPLQTIPDADVVCYGLWVDPNLAKNHGVFISSRATPDKLDFMLQKPSVEELGKLMQTHLFLMDIGIWLLSDRAVSLLVKRSYKEGKLSYYDMYSDFGLTLGEHPRMMDDELNKLSVAILPLPGGEFYHYGTSRELISSTLAV
;
A
#
# COMPACT_ATOMS: atom_id res chain seq x y z
N SER A 1 -4.75 -27.90 2.12
CA SER A 1 -3.83 -26.93 2.68
C SER A 1 -3.83 -27.08 4.19
N ARG A 2 -2.68 -27.42 4.78
CA ARG A 2 -2.55 -27.49 6.24
C ARG A 2 -2.58 -26.06 6.77
N ARG A 3 -3.57 -25.75 7.58
CA ARG A 3 -3.62 -24.49 8.34
C ARG A 3 -2.47 -24.45 9.32
N LEU A 4 -1.71 -23.38 9.33
CA LEU A 4 -0.69 -23.16 10.34
C LEU A 4 -1.38 -22.92 11.70
N PRO A 5 -0.83 -23.47 12.82
CA PRO A 5 -1.37 -23.19 14.15
C PRO A 5 -1.37 -21.69 14.43
N GLY A 6 -2.47 -21.16 14.97
CA GLY A 6 -2.64 -19.72 15.24
C GLY A 6 -3.24 -18.89 14.11
N TYR A 7 -3.63 -19.51 13.02
CA TYR A 7 -4.28 -18.82 11.91
C TYR A 7 -5.73 -18.48 12.24
N ALA A 8 -6.10 -17.21 12.10
CA ALA A 8 -7.49 -16.80 12.26
C ALA A 8 -8.38 -17.48 11.20
N PRO A 9 -9.56 -17.99 11.56
CA PRO A 9 -10.46 -18.68 10.63
C PRO A 9 -10.92 -17.86 9.44
N SER A 10 -10.88 -16.53 9.55
CA SER A 10 -11.25 -15.58 8.49
C SER A 10 -10.25 -15.48 7.34
N GLY A 11 -9.07 -16.07 7.46
CA GLY A 11 -8.14 -16.30 6.36
C GLY A 11 -7.53 -15.09 5.66
N LYS A 12 -7.92 -13.88 5.99
CA LYS A 12 -7.42 -12.68 5.31
C LYS A 12 -6.18 -12.07 5.96
N ILE A 13 -5.97 -12.37 7.19
CA ILE A 13 -4.74 -11.97 7.88
C ILE A 13 -3.73 -13.03 7.53
N LEU A 14 -2.73 -12.71 6.79
CA LEU A 14 -1.76 -13.68 6.37
C LEU A 14 -2.33 -14.69 5.36
N THR A 15 -2.80 -14.20 4.24
CA THR A 15 -2.58 -15.05 3.10
C THR A 15 -1.09 -14.96 2.87
N PRO A 16 -0.31 -15.92 3.35
CA PRO A 16 1.04 -15.97 2.86
C PRO A 16 0.87 -16.05 1.37
N ILE A 17 1.66 -15.33 0.67
CA ILE A 17 1.96 -15.62 -0.73
C ILE A 17 1.89 -17.12 -0.87
N PRO A 18 1.06 -17.64 -1.78
CA PRO A 18 0.85 -19.07 -1.91
C PRO A 18 2.19 -19.76 -1.81
N VAL A 19 2.33 -20.66 -0.84
CA VAL A 19 3.62 -21.24 -0.55
C VAL A 19 4.00 -22.14 -1.71
N PHE A 20 4.73 -21.59 -2.67
CA PHE A 20 5.31 -22.39 -3.73
C PHE A 20 6.52 -23.11 -3.18
N ARG A 21 6.48 -24.41 -3.26
CA ARG A 21 7.66 -25.23 -3.05
C ARG A 21 8.43 -25.26 -4.37
N TRP A 22 9.56 -24.63 -4.38
CA TRP A 22 10.54 -24.84 -5.43
C TRP A 22 11.06 -26.27 -5.41
N ALA A 23 11.65 -26.73 -6.50
CA ALA A 23 12.19 -28.08 -6.65
C ALA A 23 13.15 -28.53 -5.52
N ARG A 24 13.67 -27.62 -4.72
CA ARG A 24 14.57 -27.88 -3.57
C ARG A 24 13.90 -27.64 -2.20
N GLY A 25 12.59 -27.58 -2.15
CA GLY A 25 11.87 -27.36 -0.89
C GLY A 25 11.89 -25.92 -0.37
N GLN A 26 12.45 -24.98 -1.08
CA GLN A 26 12.38 -23.55 -0.74
C GLN A 26 10.95 -23.03 -0.87
N ARG A 27 10.61 -22.06 -0.03
CA ARG A 27 9.31 -21.39 -0.06
C ARG A 27 9.47 -19.99 -0.62
N LEU A 28 8.71 -19.67 -1.66
CA LEU A 28 8.75 -18.35 -2.29
C LEU A 28 8.48 -17.23 -1.27
N SER A 29 7.47 -17.42 -0.41
CA SER A 29 7.11 -16.44 0.62
C SER A 29 8.26 -16.10 1.58
N GLN A 30 9.08 -17.07 1.95
CA GLN A 30 10.24 -16.83 2.80
C GLN A 30 11.32 -16.05 2.07
N ASN A 31 11.53 -16.35 0.81
CA ASN A 31 12.52 -15.64 -0.01
C ASN A 31 12.06 -14.19 -0.25
N LEU A 32 10.78 -13.97 -0.58
CA LEU A 32 10.25 -12.63 -0.77
C LEU A 32 10.34 -11.79 0.51
N LEU A 33 9.99 -12.33 1.66
CA LEU A 33 10.11 -11.63 2.93
C LEU A 33 11.58 -11.25 3.21
N SER A 34 12.51 -12.18 3.05
CA SER A 34 13.94 -11.92 3.27
C SER A 34 14.50 -10.86 2.33
N LEU A 35 14.02 -10.80 1.10
CA LEU A 35 14.41 -9.79 0.13
C LEU A 35 13.78 -8.42 0.43
N GLN A 36 12.61 -8.40 1.07
CA GLN A 36 11.84 -7.19 1.30
C GLN A 36 12.17 -6.49 2.63
N LEU A 37 12.54 -7.25 3.65
CA LEU A 37 12.86 -6.70 4.98
C LEU A 37 13.91 -5.58 4.96
N PRO A 38 15.02 -5.66 4.21
CA PRO A 38 16.00 -4.57 4.15
C PRO A 38 15.42 -3.24 3.67
N LEU A 39 14.46 -3.26 2.73
CA LEU A 39 13.80 -2.04 2.29
C LEU A 39 12.92 -1.45 3.40
N TYR A 40 12.16 -2.27 4.10
CA TYR A 40 11.30 -1.81 5.19
C TYR A 40 12.12 -1.26 6.36
N GLU A 41 13.24 -1.90 6.68
CA GLU A 41 14.19 -1.43 7.69
C GLU A 41 14.73 -0.03 7.32
N GLN A 42 15.20 0.16 6.09
CA GLN A 42 15.67 1.46 5.60
C GLN A 42 14.59 2.54 5.66
N ILE A 43 13.34 2.20 5.32
CA ILE A 43 12.21 3.13 5.43
C ILE A 43 11.99 3.52 6.90
N MET A 44 11.95 2.57 7.80
CA MET A 44 11.70 2.83 9.23
C MET A 44 12.85 3.58 9.91
N GLU A 45 14.09 3.36 9.49
CA GLU A 45 15.25 4.14 9.97
C GLU A 45 15.15 5.62 9.58
N LYS A 46 14.57 5.93 8.43
CA LYS A 46 14.38 7.30 7.94
C LYS A 46 13.07 7.94 8.38
N ALA A 47 12.13 7.15 8.90
CA ALA A 47 10.82 7.64 9.30
C ALA A 47 10.94 8.60 10.50
N PRO A 48 10.15 9.69 10.52
CA PRO A 48 10.00 10.52 11.72
C PRO A 48 9.53 9.69 12.90
N SER A 49 9.89 10.11 14.12
CA SER A 49 9.52 9.41 15.36
C SER A 49 8.02 9.33 15.61
N SER A 50 7.21 10.10 14.90
CA SER A 50 5.75 10.05 14.92
C SER A 50 5.15 8.88 14.12
N LEU A 51 5.92 8.28 13.21
CA LEU A 51 5.48 7.19 12.32
C LEU A 51 6.04 5.84 12.81
N HIS A 52 5.31 5.19 13.72
CA HIS A 52 5.76 3.96 14.37
C HIS A 52 5.28 2.69 13.67
N THR A 53 4.28 2.77 12.80
CA THR A 53 3.66 1.59 12.19
C THR A 53 3.89 1.59 10.68
N LEU A 54 4.48 0.52 10.18
CA LEU A 54 4.56 0.25 8.74
C LEU A 54 3.59 -0.88 8.40
N ILE A 55 2.71 -0.62 7.42
CA ILE A 55 1.88 -1.64 6.80
C ILE A 55 2.44 -1.95 5.43
N ALA A 56 2.66 -3.22 5.15
CA ALA A 56 3.15 -3.68 3.86
C ALA A 56 2.25 -4.78 3.30
N SER A 57 2.00 -4.72 2.00
CA SER A 57 1.29 -5.78 1.28
C SER A 57 2.13 -7.05 1.24
N GLY A 58 1.51 -8.20 1.49
CA GLY A 58 2.21 -9.49 1.56
C GLY A 58 2.36 -10.21 0.22
N ASP A 59 1.76 -9.71 -0.84
CA ASP A 59 1.71 -10.30 -2.18
C ASP A 59 2.45 -9.47 -3.24
N VAL A 60 3.35 -8.62 -2.80
CA VAL A 60 4.18 -7.78 -3.67
C VAL A 60 5.66 -7.95 -3.37
N TYR A 61 6.48 -7.78 -4.40
CA TYR A 61 7.91 -7.60 -4.28
C TYR A 61 8.29 -6.24 -4.86
N ILE A 62 8.98 -5.45 -4.07
CA ILE A 62 9.31 -4.06 -4.37
C ILE A 62 10.83 -3.88 -4.29
N ARG A 63 11.40 -3.24 -5.30
CA ARG A 63 12.82 -2.87 -5.33
C ARG A 63 12.93 -1.37 -5.44
N ALA A 64 13.81 -0.78 -4.63
CA ALA A 64 14.20 0.63 -4.76
C ALA A 64 15.50 0.68 -5.58
N GLY A 65 15.47 1.41 -6.68
CA GLY A 65 16.64 1.57 -7.55
C GLY A 65 17.55 2.73 -7.15
N GLN A 66 17.13 3.58 -6.22
CA GLN A 66 17.85 4.77 -5.77
C GLN A 66 17.67 4.97 -4.26
N PRO A 67 18.51 5.77 -3.61
CA PRO A 67 18.36 6.10 -2.20
C PRO A 67 17.01 6.71 -1.88
N LEU A 68 16.43 6.31 -0.74
CA LEU A 68 15.15 6.81 -0.28
C LEU A 68 15.21 8.30 0.04
N GLN A 69 14.14 9.00 -0.30
CA GLN A 69 13.94 10.41 0.03
C GLN A 69 13.65 10.59 1.52
N THR A 70 13.75 11.83 1.99
CA THR A 70 13.31 12.23 3.33
C THR A 70 11.81 11.98 3.46
N ILE A 71 11.41 11.35 4.56
CA ILE A 71 10.02 11.05 4.86
C ILE A 71 9.44 12.22 5.65
N PRO A 72 8.36 12.86 5.17
CA PRO A 72 7.72 13.97 5.87
C PRO A 72 7.01 13.50 7.14
N ASP A 73 6.86 14.41 8.10
CA ASP A 73 6.07 14.21 9.29
C ASP A 73 4.58 14.42 8.95
N ALA A 74 3.85 13.33 8.83
CA ALA A 74 2.43 13.31 8.55
C ALA A 74 1.77 12.15 9.31
N ASP A 75 0.44 12.16 9.43
CA ASP A 75 -0.30 11.03 10.04
C ASP A 75 -0.22 9.76 9.21
N VAL A 76 -0.20 9.92 7.88
CA VAL A 76 -0.11 8.82 6.91
C VAL A 76 0.89 9.19 5.82
N VAL A 77 1.81 8.29 5.53
CA VAL A 77 2.72 8.42 4.38
C VAL A 77 2.59 7.17 3.53
N CYS A 78 2.25 7.36 2.26
CA CYS A 78 2.07 6.27 1.31
C CYS A 78 3.14 6.31 0.23
N TYR A 79 3.73 5.17 -0.07
CA TYR A 79 4.63 5.03 -1.22
C TYR A 79 3.87 4.63 -2.47
N GLY A 80 4.27 5.19 -3.59
CA GLY A 80 3.72 4.87 -4.89
C GLY A 80 4.74 4.88 -6.01
N LEU A 81 4.31 4.48 -7.19
CA LEU A 81 5.12 4.49 -8.41
C LEU A 81 4.42 5.24 -9.53
N TRP A 82 5.22 5.95 -10.32
CA TRP A 82 4.81 6.46 -11.62
C TRP A 82 4.70 5.29 -12.59
N VAL A 83 3.50 5.01 -13.07
CA VAL A 83 3.24 3.88 -13.97
C VAL A 83 2.26 4.30 -15.07
N ASP A 84 2.16 3.46 -16.11
CA ASP A 84 1.15 3.61 -17.14
C ASP A 84 -0.27 3.40 -16.56
N PRO A 85 -1.29 4.16 -17.01
CA PRO A 85 -2.67 3.99 -16.58
C PRO A 85 -3.23 2.57 -16.73
N ASN A 86 -2.75 1.81 -17.71
CA ASN A 86 -3.17 0.41 -17.90
C ASN A 86 -2.71 -0.51 -16.77
N LEU A 87 -1.61 -0.19 -16.11
CA LEU A 87 -1.18 -0.90 -14.93
C LEU A 87 -1.93 -0.41 -13.69
N ALA A 88 -2.04 0.91 -13.54
CA ALA A 88 -2.66 1.56 -12.38
C ALA A 88 -4.13 1.17 -12.17
N LYS A 89 -4.89 0.93 -13.25
CA LYS A 89 -6.34 0.58 -13.18
C LYS A 89 -6.68 -0.62 -12.31
N ASN A 90 -5.72 -1.47 -12.00
CA ASN A 90 -5.93 -2.67 -11.20
C ASN A 90 -5.61 -2.46 -9.71
N HIS A 91 -5.15 -1.27 -9.33
CA HIS A 91 -4.64 -0.95 -8.00
C HIS A 91 -5.31 0.29 -7.41
N GLY A 92 -5.00 0.60 -6.16
CA GLY A 92 -5.25 1.91 -5.58
C GLY A 92 -4.37 2.97 -6.25
N VAL A 93 -4.88 4.18 -6.38
CA VAL A 93 -4.17 5.27 -7.04
C VAL A 93 -4.30 6.54 -6.20
N PHE A 94 -3.16 7.16 -5.92
CA PHE A 94 -3.07 8.43 -5.22
C PHE A 94 -3.07 9.56 -6.23
N ILE A 95 -4.00 10.48 -6.09
CA ILE A 95 -4.12 11.66 -6.93
C ILE A 95 -3.59 12.87 -6.17
N SER A 96 -2.75 13.66 -6.81
CA SER A 96 -2.21 14.90 -6.26
C SER A 96 -2.34 16.07 -7.23
N SER A 97 -2.43 17.27 -6.67
CA SER A 97 -2.33 18.49 -7.47
C SER A 97 -0.90 18.65 -8.02
N ARG A 98 -0.78 19.20 -9.23
CA ARG A 98 0.53 19.55 -9.79
C ARG A 98 1.28 20.61 -8.96
N ALA A 99 0.54 21.43 -8.22
CA ALA A 99 1.12 22.46 -7.36
C ALA A 99 1.72 21.90 -6.06
N THR A 100 1.16 20.79 -5.56
CA THR A 100 1.57 20.13 -4.31
C THR A 100 1.66 18.61 -4.53
N PRO A 101 2.65 18.14 -5.30
CA PRO A 101 2.71 16.73 -5.75
C PRO A 101 2.97 15.72 -4.63
N ASP A 102 3.46 16.17 -3.50
CA ASP A 102 3.74 15.39 -2.29
C ASP A 102 2.54 15.28 -1.33
N LYS A 103 1.47 16.03 -1.60
CA LYS A 103 0.23 15.97 -0.82
C LYS A 103 -0.83 15.17 -1.55
N LEU A 104 -1.50 14.30 -0.81
CA LEU A 104 -2.65 13.58 -1.33
C LEU A 104 -3.84 14.53 -1.49
N ASP A 105 -4.38 14.63 -2.70
CA ASP A 105 -5.65 15.29 -2.96
C ASP A 105 -6.81 14.33 -2.64
N PHE A 106 -6.80 13.16 -3.25
CA PHE A 106 -7.69 12.05 -2.94
C PHE A 106 -7.15 10.74 -3.49
N MET A 107 -7.70 9.63 -2.97
CA MET A 107 -7.40 8.29 -3.44
C MET A 107 -8.56 7.74 -4.28
N LEU A 108 -8.24 6.96 -5.30
CA LEU A 108 -9.18 6.17 -6.09
C LEU A 108 -8.83 4.69 -5.98
N GLN A 109 -9.85 3.85 -5.99
CA GLN A 109 -9.69 2.40 -6.01
C GLN A 109 -10.07 1.85 -7.36
N LYS A 110 -9.08 1.27 -8.05
CA LYS A 110 -9.21 0.67 -9.38
C LYS A 110 -9.92 1.59 -10.40
N PRO A 111 -9.42 2.80 -10.61
CA PRO A 111 -10.01 3.74 -11.57
C PRO A 111 -9.89 3.22 -12.99
N SER A 112 -10.80 3.62 -13.87
CA SER A 112 -10.68 3.32 -15.29
C SER A 112 -9.53 4.11 -15.94
N VAL A 113 -9.01 3.59 -17.05
CA VAL A 113 -7.98 4.30 -17.85
C VAL A 113 -8.51 5.65 -18.35
N GLU A 114 -9.80 5.71 -18.71
CA GLU A 114 -10.45 6.95 -19.15
C GLU A 114 -10.51 7.99 -18.02
N GLU A 115 -10.88 7.57 -16.81
CA GLU A 115 -10.90 8.44 -15.62
C GLU A 115 -9.51 8.99 -15.31
N LEU A 116 -8.48 8.13 -15.30
CA LEU A 116 -7.10 8.57 -15.13
C LEU A 116 -6.65 9.52 -16.21
N GLY A 117 -6.99 9.25 -17.47
CA GLY A 117 -6.66 10.11 -18.60
C GLY A 117 -7.25 11.52 -18.47
N LYS A 118 -8.47 11.65 -17.97
CA LYS A 118 -9.10 12.94 -17.67
C LYS A 118 -8.39 13.66 -16.51
N LEU A 119 -8.08 12.96 -15.44
CA LEU A 119 -7.39 13.52 -14.27
C LEU A 119 -5.97 13.98 -14.58
N MET A 120 -5.25 13.27 -15.44
CA MET A 120 -3.88 13.64 -15.84
C MET A 120 -3.76 15.00 -16.53
N GLN A 121 -4.86 15.58 -17.01
CA GLN A 121 -4.84 16.92 -17.57
C GLN A 121 -4.52 17.99 -16.51
N THR A 122 -4.93 17.76 -15.27
CA THR A 122 -4.82 18.73 -14.17
C THR A 122 -4.07 18.20 -12.95
N HIS A 123 -3.98 16.88 -12.80
CA HIS A 123 -3.39 16.19 -11.63
C HIS A 123 -2.23 15.29 -12.05
N LEU A 124 -1.51 14.84 -11.03
CA LEU A 124 -0.56 13.74 -11.09
C LEU A 124 -1.16 12.53 -10.40
N PHE A 125 -0.68 11.34 -10.72
CA PHE A 125 -1.05 10.15 -9.97
C PHE A 125 0.16 9.25 -9.70
N LEU A 126 0.11 8.55 -8.56
CA LEU A 126 0.99 7.45 -8.21
C LEU A 126 0.15 6.19 -7.98
N MET A 127 0.58 5.07 -8.53
CA MET A 127 0.00 3.77 -8.18
C MET A 127 0.47 3.38 -6.79
N ASP A 128 -0.45 2.97 -5.92
CA ASP A 128 -0.12 2.40 -4.62
C ASP A 128 0.68 1.10 -4.77
N ILE A 129 1.77 0.98 -4.02
CA ILE A 129 2.62 -0.20 -3.99
C ILE A 129 2.48 -1.00 -2.69
N GLY A 130 1.52 -0.61 -1.84
CA GLY A 130 1.22 -1.34 -0.61
C GLY A 130 2.22 -1.12 0.51
N ILE A 131 2.88 0.03 0.58
CA ILE A 131 3.72 0.44 1.73
C ILE A 131 3.16 1.74 2.30
N TRP A 132 2.66 1.67 3.53
CA TRP A 132 2.07 2.79 4.24
C TRP A 132 2.69 2.93 5.62
N LEU A 133 3.08 4.15 5.98
CA LEU A 133 3.50 4.52 7.33
C LEU A 133 2.37 5.24 8.04
N LEU A 134 2.12 4.89 9.28
CA LEU A 134 1.02 5.41 10.06
C LEU A 134 1.50 5.96 11.41
N SER A 135 0.95 7.11 11.81
CA SER A 135 1.04 7.62 13.16
C SER A 135 0.17 6.80 14.12
N ASP A 136 0.44 6.91 15.42
CA ASP A 136 -0.39 6.28 16.45
C ASP A 136 -1.84 6.77 16.40
N ARG A 137 -2.04 8.04 16.04
CA ARG A 137 -3.37 8.61 15.81
C ARG A 137 -4.09 7.90 14.67
N ALA A 138 -3.44 7.71 13.54
CA ALA A 138 -4.03 7.01 12.39
C ALA A 138 -4.35 5.55 12.74
N VAL A 139 -3.44 4.85 13.44
CA VAL A 139 -3.66 3.47 13.90
C VAL A 139 -4.85 3.39 14.85
N SER A 140 -4.95 4.30 15.82
CA SER A 140 -6.05 4.34 16.79
C SER A 140 -7.41 4.52 16.09
N LEU A 141 -7.47 5.37 15.08
CA LEU A 141 -8.70 5.57 14.29
C LEU A 141 -9.03 4.34 13.43
N LEU A 142 -8.04 3.69 12.82
CA LEU A 142 -8.24 2.44 12.10
C LEU A 142 -8.82 1.35 13.00
N VAL A 143 -8.24 1.17 14.20
CA VAL A 143 -8.75 0.24 15.20
C VAL A 143 -10.19 0.58 15.57
N LYS A 144 -10.47 1.85 15.86
CA LYS A 144 -11.82 2.33 16.21
C LYS A 144 -12.85 2.00 15.11
N ARG A 145 -12.50 2.19 13.84
CA ARG A 145 -13.38 1.89 12.69
C ARG A 145 -13.52 0.40 12.39
N SER A 146 -12.54 -0.40 12.79
CA SER A 146 -12.59 -1.85 12.65
C SER A 146 -13.50 -2.55 13.66
N TYR A 147 -13.97 -1.84 14.69
CA TYR A 147 -14.90 -2.37 15.67
C TYR A 147 -16.29 -1.78 15.49
N LYS A 148 -17.30 -2.65 15.41
CA LYS A 148 -18.72 -2.29 15.44
C LYS A 148 -19.39 -3.07 16.55
N GLU A 149 -20.11 -2.39 17.44
CA GLU A 149 -20.82 -2.99 18.56
C GLU A 149 -19.94 -3.91 19.43
N GLY A 150 -18.68 -3.51 19.65
CA GLY A 150 -17.71 -4.26 20.44
C GLY A 150 -17.13 -5.51 19.77
N LYS A 151 -17.42 -5.71 18.48
CA LYS A 151 -16.90 -6.84 17.69
C LYS A 151 -16.04 -6.35 16.54
N LEU A 152 -15.00 -7.11 16.22
CA LEU A 152 -14.19 -6.86 15.04
C LEU A 152 -15.04 -7.05 13.78
N SER A 153 -15.09 -6.03 12.95
CA SER A 153 -15.81 -6.03 11.68
C SER A 153 -14.85 -5.85 10.51
N TYR A 154 -15.32 -6.22 9.32
CA TYR A 154 -14.57 -5.94 8.10
C TYR A 154 -14.44 -4.43 7.90
N TYR A 155 -13.21 -3.98 7.67
CA TYR A 155 -12.87 -2.61 7.32
C TYR A 155 -11.73 -2.66 6.30
N ASP A 156 -11.97 -2.13 5.11
CA ASP A 156 -11.03 -2.20 4.01
C ASP A 156 -10.07 -1.00 4.02
N MET A 157 -8.77 -1.29 3.94
CA MET A 157 -7.76 -0.25 4.00
C MET A 157 -7.81 0.69 2.80
N TYR A 158 -8.26 0.24 1.67
CA TYR A 158 -8.30 1.03 0.42
C TYR A 158 -9.66 1.70 0.22
N SER A 159 -10.73 0.91 0.20
CA SER A 159 -12.08 1.39 -0.12
C SER A 159 -12.79 2.05 1.07
N ASP A 160 -12.39 1.77 2.31
CA ASP A 160 -12.96 2.43 3.49
C ASP A 160 -12.01 3.51 4.02
N PHE A 161 -10.78 3.15 4.40
CA PHE A 161 -9.82 4.10 4.96
C PHE A 161 -9.22 5.02 3.90
N GLY A 162 -8.70 4.48 2.80
CA GLY A 162 -8.02 5.26 1.76
C GLY A 162 -8.89 6.35 1.15
N LEU A 163 -10.18 6.07 0.92
CA LEU A 163 -11.10 7.04 0.34
C LEU A 163 -11.46 8.21 1.28
N THR A 164 -11.15 8.10 2.58
CA THR A 164 -11.32 9.19 3.55
C THR A 164 -10.12 10.13 3.63
N LEU A 165 -9.02 9.79 2.95
CA LEU A 165 -7.76 10.53 3.03
C LEU A 165 -7.65 11.60 1.95
N GLY A 166 -6.86 12.65 2.26
CA GLY A 166 -6.52 13.72 1.33
C GLY A 166 -7.24 15.03 1.58
N GLU A 167 -6.92 16.03 0.75
CA GLU A 167 -7.52 17.37 0.86
C GLU A 167 -8.98 17.40 0.38
N HIS A 168 -9.31 16.57 -0.61
CA HIS A 168 -10.68 16.42 -1.15
C HIS A 168 -11.11 14.95 -1.12
N PRO A 169 -11.32 14.38 0.07
CA PRO A 169 -11.59 12.96 0.23
C PRO A 169 -12.88 12.54 -0.48
N ARG A 170 -12.90 11.33 -0.97
CA ARG A 170 -14.06 10.74 -1.67
C ARG A 170 -15.10 10.16 -0.72
N MET A 171 -14.74 9.97 0.54
CA MET A 171 -15.63 9.49 1.59
C MET A 171 -15.52 10.40 2.81
N MET A 172 -16.65 10.77 3.39
CA MET A 172 -16.70 11.67 4.55
C MET A 172 -16.58 10.90 5.85
N ASP A 173 -15.68 11.35 6.72
CA ASP A 173 -15.50 10.89 8.09
C ASP A 173 -14.87 12.02 8.91
N ASP A 174 -15.55 12.48 9.96
CA ASP A 174 -15.19 13.67 10.72
C ASP A 174 -13.80 13.62 11.37
N GLU A 175 -13.27 12.42 11.63
CA GLU A 175 -11.97 12.24 12.26
C GLU A 175 -10.90 11.86 11.23
N LEU A 176 -11.21 10.93 10.32
CA LEU A 176 -10.25 10.45 9.31
C LEU A 176 -9.91 11.52 8.27
N ASN A 177 -10.87 12.35 7.88
CA ASN A 177 -10.63 13.45 6.93
C ASN A 177 -9.64 14.52 7.48
N LYS A 178 -9.38 14.53 8.79
CA LYS A 178 -8.42 15.44 9.43
C LYS A 178 -6.99 14.90 9.53
N LEU A 179 -6.76 13.66 9.09
CA LEU A 179 -5.41 13.10 9.04
C LEU A 179 -4.60 13.79 7.94
N SER A 180 -3.39 14.18 8.28
CA SER A 180 -2.43 14.68 7.28
C SER A 180 -1.85 13.51 6.50
N VAL A 181 -1.78 13.64 5.17
CA VAL A 181 -1.34 12.56 4.27
C VAL A 181 -0.31 13.07 3.28
N ALA A 182 0.84 12.43 3.27
CA ALA A 182 1.86 12.64 2.25
C ALA A 182 1.98 11.40 1.35
N ILE A 183 2.28 11.63 0.09
CA ILE A 183 2.58 10.57 -0.86
C ILE A 183 3.99 10.75 -1.41
N LEU A 184 4.73 9.66 -1.50
CA LEU A 184 6.12 9.65 -1.95
C LEU A 184 6.29 8.68 -3.11
N PRO A 185 6.92 9.11 -4.22
CA PRO A 185 7.38 8.16 -5.22
C PRO A 185 8.55 7.36 -4.67
N LEU A 186 8.58 6.05 -4.90
CA LEU A 186 9.73 5.23 -4.62
C LEU A 186 10.76 5.42 -5.75
N PRO A 187 11.94 5.99 -5.48
CA PRO A 187 12.88 6.35 -6.53
C PRO A 187 13.42 5.13 -7.27
N GLY A 188 13.27 5.11 -8.61
CA GLY A 188 13.70 3.98 -9.44
C GLY A 188 13.04 2.66 -9.05
N GLY A 189 11.83 2.73 -8.50
CA GLY A 189 11.13 1.57 -7.96
C GLY A 189 10.64 0.62 -9.03
N GLU A 190 10.72 -0.66 -8.72
CA GLU A 190 10.13 -1.76 -9.48
C GLU A 190 9.11 -2.48 -8.61
N PHE A 191 8.02 -2.90 -9.21
CA PHE A 191 6.88 -3.50 -8.52
C PHE A 191 6.47 -4.79 -9.22
N TYR A 192 6.45 -5.86 -8.46
CA TYR A 192 6.05 -7.19 -8.92
C TYR A 192 4.92 -7.70 -8.05
N HIS A 193 3.75 -7.94 -8.64
CA HIS A 193 2.56 -8.38 -7.94
C HIS A 193 2.34 -9.88 -8.13
N TYR A 194 1.96 -10.56 -7.06
CA TYR A 194 1.76 -12.01 -7.00
C TYR A 194 0.32 -12.38 -6.56
N GLY A 195 -0.63 -11.48 -6.75
CA GLY A 195 -2.00 -11.64 -6.29
C GLY A 195 -2.83 -12.67 -7.06
N THR A 196 -2.43 -13.01 -8.29
CA THR A 196 -3.08 -14.02 -9.13
C THR A 196 -2.10 -15.05 -9.66
N SER A 197 -2.60 -16.23 -10.05
CA SER A 197 -1.75 -17.28 -10.65
C SER A 197 -1.05 -16.82 -11.92
N ARG A 198 -1.67 -15.95 -12.71
CA ARG A 198 -1.07 -15.37 -13.92
C ARG A 198 0.09 -14.45 -13.56
N GLU A 199 -0.12 -13.54 -12.60
CA GLU A 199 0.89 -12.60 -12.12
C GLU A 199 2.05 -13.31 -11.45
N LEU A 200 1.78 -14.43 -10.76
CA LEU A 200 2.82 -15.27 -10.22
C LEU A 200 3.83 -15.70 -11.29
N ILE A 201 3.35 -16.18 -12.42
CA ILE A 201 4.20 -16.63 -13.52
C ILE A 201 4.93 -15.46 -14.15
N SER A 202 4.20 -14.40 -14.52
CA SER A 202 4.79 -13.24 -15.19
C SER A 202 5.79 -12.49 -14.30
N SER A 203 5.48 -12.29 -13.02
CA SER A 203 6.39 -11.64 -12.08
C SER A 203 7.63 -12.47 -11.78
N THR A 204 7.49 -13.79 -11.66
CA THR A 204 8.65 -14.68 -11.43
C THR A 204 9.61 -14.70 -12.62
N LEU A 205 9.10 -14.54 -13.82
CA LEU A 205 9.94 -14.48 -15.03
C LEU A 205 10.62 -13.11 -15.22
N ALA A 206 10.08 -12.06 -14.59
CA ALA A 206 10.56 -10.69 -14.72
C ALA A 206 11.60 -10.28 -13.65
N VAL A 207 11.66 -11.00 -12.52
CA VAL A 207 12.64 -10.80 -11.44
C VAL A 207 13.94 -11.53 -11.73
#